data_1d08c77033156a550d3acad586f82587
#
_entry.id   1d08c77033156a550d3acad586f82587
#
_cell.length_a   1.000
_cell.length_b   1.000
_cell.length_c   1.000
_cell.angle_alpha   90.00
_cell.angle_beta   90.00
_cell.angle_gamma   90.00
#
_symmetry.space_group_name_H-M   'P 1'
#
loop_
_entity.id
_entity.type
_entity.pdbx_description
1 polymer ?
#
loop_
_entity_poly.entity_id
_entity_poly.type
_entity_poly.pdbx_seq_one_letter_code
_entity_poly.pdbx_strand_id
1 'polypeptide(L)'
;MSPLISRLLAAAALAFSSTVARAQAPAPPDISTESIAEPAALASVAPCEAKCDPEFDWRKIPRIRPFPRIGNFQVPATGSGYYSALDQLRGDSLAGPPKYPYPRFGLIQPSFFDVDNFSYLDDPKNTEHDLFDCLKRIRVGDNGLFVTGGDIRTRYENHYNARLTQTNNDYDITRLRIYGDYWYRDQLRVYAEFIGAWSSTQDLAPLPIDRNDADFLNLFVDLKVADLGGNPAYLRAGRQELLFGSQRLISPLDWANTRRTFQGFRGFRQTEKWDFDLFWAQPVIPIVGKLDSVDNNVNFAGSWLTYRPKKGQAIDAYYLMLDNTNAITQLGITRGEFTRHTFGGRYAGAEENFLFDVEAAMQLGTQNGRDVVAGMATAGAGYNFKDAPLNPTLWAYYDYASGGGATSGTVHTFNQLFAFGHYYLGWIDQVGRQNIHDLNFHLYLYPARWLTTWLQFHSFWLANDRDALYNAAGVASRFDRTGQAGAHVGEELDVVLNFHLSKHLDVLTGYSYLWGGEFLRNTSSTTNAANSSFFFLQTSYRW
;
A
#
# COMPACT_ATOMS: atom_id res chain seq x y z
N MET A 1 19.64 15.55 -25.04
CA MET A 1 18.89 15.79 -23.79
C MET A 1 18.13 17.10 -23.93
N SER A 2 16.80 17.06 -23.79
CA SER A 2 15.95 18.25 -23.93
C SER A 2 16.15 19.21 -22.74
N PRO A 3 16.12 20.53 -22.93
CA PRO A 3 16.30 21.53 -21.86
C PRO A 3 15.20 21.44 -20.74
N LEU A 4 14.17 20.67 -20.96
CA LEU A 4 13.11 20.43 -19.95
C LEU A 4 13.59 19.50 -18.83
N ILE A 5 14.44 18.51 -19.13
CA ILE A 5 14.96 17.54 -18.16
C ILE A 5 15.98 18.19 -17.21
N SER A 6 16.79 19.13 -17.71
CA SER A 6 17.74 19.87 -16.87
C SER A 6 17.06 20.86 -15.91
N ARG A 7 15.88 21.37 -16.23
CA ARG A 7 15.09 22.25 -15.35
C ARG A 7 14.36 21.48 -14.23
N LEU A 8 13.91 20.26 -14.49
CA LEU A 8 13.30 19.38 -13.48
C LEU A 8 14.31 18.87 -12.45
N LEU A 9 15.53 18.55 -12.87
CA LEU A 9 16.61 18.15 -11.97
C LEU A 9 17.12 19.31 -11.09
N ALA A 10 17.11 20.54 -11.60
CA ALA A 10 17.46 21.73 -10.83
C ALA A 10 16.40 22.10 -9.78
N ALA A 11 15.12 21.86 -10.06
CA ALA A 11 14.03 22.08 -9.09
C ALA A 11 14.08 21.12 -7.91
N ALA A 12 14.49 19.87 -8.13
CA ALA A 12 14.64 18.88 -7.05
C ALA A 12 15.83 19.20 -6.12
N ALA A 13 16.88 19.83 -6.63
CA ALA A 13 18.06 20.23 -5.84
C ALA A 13 17.81 21.50 -4.99
N LEU A 14 16.90 22.37 -5.40
CA LEU A 14 16.57 23.63 -4.71
C LEU A 14 15.58 23.45 -3.54
N ALA A 15 14.83 22.37 -3.49
CA ALA A 15 13.90 22.09 -2.39
C ALA A 15 14.60 21.68 -1.08
N PHE A 16 15.89 21.36 -1.10
CA PHE A 16 16.66 20.97 0.09
C PHE A 16 17.38 22.10 0.81
N SER A 17 17.29 23.37 0.35
CA SER A 17 18.11 24.47 0.90
C SER A 17 17.38 25.56 1.69
N SER A 18 16.09 25.44 1.96
CA SER A 18 15.36 26.48 2.68
C SER A 18 14.49 25.93 3.82
N THR A 19 15.09 25.59 4.95
CA THR A 19 14.57 25.83 6.31
C THR A 19 15.58 25.33 7.36
N VAL A 20 16.64 26.10 7.60
CA VAL A 20 17.36 26.05 8.87
C VAL A 20 17.21 27.42 9.52
N ALA A 21 16.21 27.57 10.39
CA ALA A 21 16.13 28.70 11.29
C ALA A 21 17.26 28.58 12.32
N ARG A 22 18.15 29.58 12.36
CA ARG A 22 19.22 29.71 13.34
C ARG A 22 18.60 29.98 14.72
N ALA A 23 18.63 29.00 15.62
CA ALA A 23 18.58 29.24 17.04
C ALA A 23 20.02 29.49 17.52
N GLN A 24 20.28 30.65 18.11
CA GLN A 24 21.56 30.97 18.77
C GLN A 24 21.72 30.11 20.02
N ALA A 25 22.77 29.32 20.07
CA ALA A 25 23.20 28.58 21.26
C ALA A 25 23.99 29.52 22.19
N PRO A 26 23.85 29.40 23.53
CA PRO A 26 24.68 30.13 24.47
C PRO A 26 26.12 29.65 24.48
N ALA A 27 27.06 30.56 24.81
CA ALA A 27 28.48 30.30 24.84
C ALA A 27 28.88 29.25 25.89
N PRO A 28 29.85 28.35 25.58
CA PRO A 28 30.33 27.38 26.55
C PRO A 28 31.25 28.01 27.61
N PRO A 29 31.28 27.45 28.84
CA PRO A 29 32.19 27.87 29.87
C PRO A 29 33.62 27.43 29.60
N ASP A 30 34.60 28.25 30.01
CA ASP A 30 36.03 28.00 29.98
C ASP A 30 36.39 26.72 30.76
N ILE A 31 37.01 25.75 30.09
CA ILE A 31 37.63 24.59 30.73
C ILE A 31 39.14 24.65 30.47
N SER A 32 39.87 24.74 31.56
CA SER A 32 41.32 24.75 31.64
C SER A 32 41.94 23.44 31.04
N THR A 33 43.01 23.65 30.28
CA THR A 33 43.82 22.59 29.66
C THR A 33 44.54 21.76 30.70
N GLU A 34 44.10 20.52 30.93
CA GLU A 34 44.96 19.43 31.45
C GLU A 34 45.44 18.55 30.32
N SER A 35 46.72 18.17 30.38
CA SER A 35 47.46 17.47 29.39
C SER A 35 46.87 16.08 29.08
N ILE A 36 46.49 15.84 27.81
CA ILE A 36 46.04 14.53 27.36
C ILE A 36 47.27 13.68 27.04
N ALA A 37 47.42 12.58 27.74
CA ALA A 37 48.38 11.52 27.42
C ALA A 37 48.06 10.88 26.06
N GLU A 38 49.11 10.54 25.29
CA GLU A 38 49.01 9.84 24.00
C GLU A 38 48.10 8.61 24.09
N PRO A 39 47.20 8.41 23.09
CA PRO A 39 46.40 7.19 23.07
C PRO A 39 47.27 5.98 22.74
N ALA A 40 47.26 5.00 23.67
CA ALA A 40 47.85 3.71 23.45
C ALA A 40 47.30 3.08 22.14
N ALA A 41 48.20 2.52 21.34
CA ALA A 41 47.90 1.82 20.10
C ALA A 41 46.72 0.88 20.27
N LEU A 42 45.67 1.06 19.50
CA LEU A 42 44.58 0.11 19.38
C LEU A 42 45.14 -1.24 18.97
N ALA A 43 45.20 -2.16 19.91
CA ALA A 43 45.50 -3.55 19.63
C ALA A 43 44.51 -4.01 18.54
N SER A 44 45.03 -4.53 17.44
CA SER A 44 44.24 -5.20 16.41
C SER A 44 43.39 -6.27 17.11
N VAL A 45 42.07 -6.02 17.18
CA VAL A 45 41.12 -7.05 17.58
C VAL A 45 41.24 -8.14 16.52
N ALA A 46 41.85 -9.24 16.85
CA ALA A 46 41.83 -10.44 16.03
C ALA A 46 40.36 -10.74 15.67
N PRO A 47 40.08 -11.17 14.43
CA PRO A 47 38.73 -11.60 14.09
C PRO A 47 38.34 -12.67 15.11
N CYS A 48 37.26 -12.38 15.83
CA CYS A 48 36.67 -13.33 16.77
C CYS A 48 36.22 -14.54 15.93
N GLU A 49 37.01 -15.62 15.92
CA GLU A 49 36.55 -16.93 15.50
C GLU A 49 35.54 -17.41 16.56
N ALA A 50 34.33 -16.81 16.51
CA ALA A 50 33.19 -17.35 17.20
C ALA A 50 32.95 -18.73 16.60
N LYS A 51 33.23 -19.79 17.38
CA LYS A 51 32.71 -21.12 17.11
C LYS A 51 31.19 -20.97 17.03
N CYS A 52 30.69 -20.74 15.83
CA CYS A 52 29.24 -20.82 15.55
C CYS A 52 28.85 -22.25 15.90
N ASP A 53 27.99 -22.39 16.88
CA ASP A 53 27.33 -23.66 17.15
C ASP A 53 26.64 -24.11 15.85
N PRO A 54 27.00 -25.26 15.26
CA PRO A 54 26.48 -25.66 13.95
C PRO A 54 24.99 -26.01 13.92
N GLU A 55 24.28 -25.83 15.03
CA GLU A 55 22.91 -26.33 15.19
C GLU A 55 21.80 -25.52 14.51
N PHE A 56 21.92 -24.21 14.26
CA PHE A 56 20.85 -23.47 13.65
C PHE A 56 21.24 -22.85 12.31
N ASP A 57 20.60 -23.31 11.25
CA ASP A 57 20.71 -22.72 9.92
C ASP A 57 19.80 -21.49 9.79
N TRP A 58 20.36 -20.28 9.82
CA TRP A 58 19.67 -19.00 9.72
C TRP A 58 18.91 -18.80 8.40
N ARG A 59 19.18 -19.61 7.38
CA ARG A 59 18.40 -19.67 6.15
C ARG A 59 17.01 -20.31 6.36
N LYS A 60 16.81 -20.99 7.48
CA LYS A 60 15.52 -21.59 7.89
C LYS A 60 14.54 -20.56 8.44
N ILE A 61 14.97 -19.33 8.77
CA ILE A 61 14.03 -18.27 9.11
C ILE A 61 13.12 -18.05 7.90
N PRO A 62 11.82 -18.27 8.04
CA PRO A 62 10.92 -18.24 6.89
C PRO A 62 10.83 -16.82 6.33
N ARG A 63 10.90 -16.73 5.01
CA ARG A 63 10.45 -15.55 4.32
C ARG A 63 8.94 -15.66 4.20
N ILE A 64 8.22 -14.89 5.01
CA ILE A 64 6.76 -14.76 4.86
C ILE A 64 6.53 -14.05 3.53
N ARG A 65 5.92 -14.76 2.59
CA ARG A 65 5.68 -14.21 1.27
C ARG A 65 4.49 -13.24 1.32
N PRO A 66 4.63 -12.04 0.74
CA PRO A 66 3.46 -11.20 0.51
C PRO A 66 2.49 -11.94 -0.41
N PHE A 67 1.21 -11.68 -0.24
CA PHE A 67 0.17 -12.22 -1.11
C PHE A 67 0.45 -11.92 -2.58
N PRO A 68 -0.12 -12.72 -3.50
CA PRO A 68 0.01 -12.45 -4.92
C PRO A 68 -0.34 -11.00 -5.21
N ARG A 69 0.48 -10.41 -6.02
CA ARG A 69 0.46 -8.98 -6.27
C ARG A 69 -0.92 -8.46 -6.64
N ILE A 70 -1.10 -7.20 -6.34
CA ILE A 70 -2.18 -6.35 -6.80
C ILE A 70 -2.48 -6.60 -8.28
N GLY A 71 -3.76 -6.52 -8.66
CA GLY A 71 -4.31 -6.94 -9.92
C GLY A 71 -3.57 -6.52 -11.18
N ASN A 72 -3.07 -5.30 -11.24
CA ASN A 72 -2.30 -4.87 -12.40
C ASN A 72 -0.88 -5.42 -12.35
N PHE A 73 -0.60 -6.36 -13.22
CA PHE A 73 0.73 -6.92 -13.34
C PHE A 73 1.62 -5.98 -14.17
N GLN A 74 2.56 -5.35 -13.51
CA GLN A 74 3.63 -4.63 -14.18
C GLN A 74 4.69 -5.63 -14.64
N VAL A 75 5.10 -5.53 -15.89
CA VAL A 75 6.12 -6.40 -16.49
C VAL A 75 7.30 -5.56 -16.98
N PRO A 76 8.11 -4.97 -16.07
CA PRO A 76 9.27 -4.20 -16.47
C PRO A 76 10.33 -5.07 -17.14
N ALA A 77 11.07 -4.48 -18.07
CA ALA A 77 12.18 -5.14 -18.72
C ALA A 77 13.24 -5.59 -17.69
N THR A 78 13.78 -6.80 -17.84
CA THR A 78 14.78 -7.42 -16.98
C THR A 78 16.14 -7.56 -17.70
N GLY A 79 17.17 -8.07 -17.00
CA GLY A 79 18.52 -8.27 -17.51
C GLY A 79 19.45 -7.08 -17.22
N SER A 80 20.62 -7.04 -17.86
CA SER A 80 21.62 -5.99 -17.61
C SER A 80 21.13 -4.58 -17.97
N GLY A 81 21.50 -3.59 -17.18
CA GLY A 81 21.14 -2.18 -17.43
C GLY A 81 21.20 -1.31 -16.18
N TYR A 82 20.69 -0.08 -16.28
CA TYR A 82 20.68 0.89 -15.19
C TYR A 82 19.37 0.83 -14.43
N TYR A 83 19.41 0.43 -13.17
CA TYR A 83 18.24 0.25 -12.32
C TYR A 83 17.88 1.48 -11.49
N SER A 84 18.76 2.51 -11.49
CA SER A 84 18.46 3.84 -10.96
C SER A 84 18.95 4.93 -11.91
N ALA A 85 18.41 6.14 -11.78
CA ALA A 85 18.88 7.29 -12.53
C ALA A 85 20.35 7.62 -12.18
N LEU A 86 20.74 7.41 -10.92
CA LEU A 86 22.10 7.62 -10.45
C LEU A 86 23.08 6.61 -11.08
N ASP A 87 22.68 5.33 -11.22
CA ASP A 87 23.50 4.30 -11.91
C ASP A 87 23.74 4.71 -13.37
N GLN A 88 22.72 5.24 -14.05
CA GLN A 88 22.86 5.71 -15.42
C GLN A 88 23.80 6.92 -15.53
N LEU A 89 23.73 7.86 -14.58
CA LEU A 89 24.62 9.03 -14.56
C LEU A 89 26.08 8.64 -14.30
N ARG A 90 26.33 7.60 -13.53
CA ARG A 90 27.67 7.07 -13.21
C ARG A 90 28.21 6.11 -14.26
N GLY A 91 27.34 5.54 -15.10
CA GLY A 91 27.70 4.48 -16.03
C GLY A 91 27.74 3.10 -15.40
N ASP A 92 27.18 2.91 -14.20
CA ASP A 92 27.20 1.69 -13.40
C ASP A 92 26.07 0.73 -13.86
N SER A 93 26.33 -0.06 -14.90
CA SER A 93 25.38 -1.06 -15.38
C SER A 93 25.38 -2.29 -14.49
N LEU A 94 24.21 -2.73 -14.03
CA LEU A 94 24.02 -3.94 -13.24
C LEU A 94 23.60 -5.12 -14.14
N ALA A 95 24.02 -6.34 -13.79
CA ALA A 95 23.63 -7.56 -14.50
C ALA A 95 22.14 -7.90 -14.33
N GLY A 96 21.51 -7.41 -13.28
CA GLY A 96 20.09 -7.63 -12.93
C GLY A 96 19.60 -6.62 -11.90
N PRO A 97 18.34 -6.73 -11.45
CA PRO A 97 17.81 -5.85 -10.44
C PRO A 97 18.59 -5.98 -9.13
N PRO A 98 18.79 -4.88 -8.38
CA PRO A 98 19.49 -4.91 -7.10
C PRO A 98 18.79 -5.84 -6.12
N LYS A 99 19.56 -6.49 -5.25
CA LYS A 99 19.05 -7.44 -4.23
C LYS A 99 18.36 -6.74 -3.07
N TYR A 100 18.69 -5.48 -2.83
CA TYR A 100 18.03 -4.68 -1.80
C TYR A 100 16.51 -4.69 -2.02
N PRO A 101 15.71 -4.98 -0.99
CA PRO A 101 14.25 -5.00 -1.13
C PRO A 101 13.71 -3.60 -1.33
N TYR A 102 13.35 -3.31 -2.56
CA TYR A 102 13.05 -2.01 -3.07
C TYR A 102 11.86 -2.12 -4.03
N PRO A 103 10.77 -1.40 -3.79
CA PRO A 103 9.60 -1.51 -4.63
C PRO A 103 9.91 -0.99 -6.03
N ARG A 104 9.50 -1.74 -7.04
CA ARG A 104 9.64 -1.33 -8.44
C ARG A 104 8.71 -0.20 -8.84
N PHE A 105 7.67 0.03 -8.03
CA PHE A 105 6.71 1.11 -8.18
C PHE A 105 6.39 1.66 -6.79
N GLY A 106 6.75 2.93 -6.57
CA GLY A 106 6.74 3.56 -5.24
C GLY A 106 5.36 3.75 -4.61
N LEU A 107 4.27 3.53 -5.39
CA LEU A 107 2.91 3.63 -4.87
C LEU A 107 2.56 2.51 -3.90
N ILE A 108 3.03 1.29 -4.20
CA ILE A 108 2.59 0.10 -3.49
C ILE A 108 3.76 -0.44 -2.70
N GLN A 109 3.81 -0.06 -1.43
CA GLN A 109 4.79 -0.59 -0.50
C GLN A 109 4.11 -1.63 0.39
N PRO A 110 4.49 -2.91 0.29
CA PRO A 110 4.04 -3.92 1.22
C PRO A 110 4.55 -3.61 2.62
N SER A 111 4.00 -4.29 3.62
CA SER A 111 4.48 -4.20 4.99
C SER A 111 5.92 -4.70 5.07
N PHE A 112 6.78 -4.04 5.85
CA PHE A 112 8.19 -4.43 5.97
C PHE A 112 8.36 -5.89 6.43
N PHE A 113 7.52 -6.33 7.36
CA PHE A 113 7.59 -7.70 7.89
C PHE A 113 7.28 -8.80 6.86
N ASP A 114 6.72 -8.46 5.70
CA ASP A 114 6.44 -9.42 4.64
C ASP A 114 7.57 -9.53 3.60
N VAL A 115 8.47 -8.54 3.52
CA VAL A 115 9.46 -8.49 2.44
C VAL A 115 10.90 -8.41 2.89
N ASP A 116 11.18 -7.88 4.07
CA ASP A 116 12.52 -7.47 4.47
C ASP A 116 13.22 -8.53 5.33
N ASN A 117 13.68 -9.61 4.73
CA ASN A 117 14.51 -10.60 5.45
C ASN A 117 16.01 -10.52 5.17
N PHE A 118 16.44 -9.80 4.14
CA PHE A 118 17.84 -9.56 3.76
C PHE A 118 18.73 -10.81 3.71
N SER A 119 18.15 -11.98 3.44
CA SER A 119 18.86 -13.28 3.49
C SER A 119 20.01 -13.39 2.50
N TYR A 120 20.06 -12.53 1.48
CA TYR A 120 21.18 -12.48 0.54
C TYR A 120 22.50 -12.04 1.19
N LEU A 121 22.46 -11.36 2.35
CA LEU A 121 23.66 -10.99 3.11
C LEU A 121 24.35 -12.19 3.76
N ASP A 122 23.65 -13.32 3.94
CA ASP A 122 24.24 -14.56 4.44
C ASP A 122 24.84 -15.44 3.32
N ASP A 123 24.66 -15.05 2.03
CA ASP A 123 25.26 -15.76 0.91
C ASP A 123 26.75 -15.38 0.79
N PRO A 124 27.70 -16.32 0.98
CA PRO A 124 29.13 -16.03 0.85
C PRO A 124 29.55 -15.60 -0.57
N LYS A 125 28.67 -15.80 -1.56
CA LYS A 125 28.88 -15.33 -2.95
C LYS A 125 28.30 -13.93 -3.18
N ASN A 126 27.68 -13.31 -2.17
CA ASN A 126 27.14 -11.97 -2.32
C ASN A 126 28.29 -10.96 -2.44
N THR A 127 28.24 -10.18 -3.50
CA THR A 127 29.18 -9.08 -3.76
C THR A 127 28.52 -7.70 -3.69
N GLU A 128 27.20 -7.67 -3.45
CA GLU A 128 26.47 -6.42 -3.29
C GLU A 128 26.55 -5.94 -1.85
N HIS A 129 26.99 -4.71 -1.66
CA HIS A 129 27.09 -4.04 -0.36
C HIS A 129 26.27 -2.77 -0.36
N ASP A 130 25.72 -2.47 0.81
CA ASP A 130 24.92 -1.29 1.05
C ASP A 130 25.32 -0.58 2.33
N LEU A 131 25.13 0.73 2.40
CA LEU A 131 25.44 1.54 3.58
C LEU A 131 24.71 1.05 4.84
N PHE A 132 23.52 0.49 4.67
CA PHE A 132 22.66 0.05 5.77
C PHE A 132 22.76 -1.44 6.08
N ASP A 133 23.68 -2.17 5.47
CA ASP A 133 23.89 -3.61 5.73
C ASP A 133 24.17 -3.88 7.20
N CYS A 134 24.86 -2.96 7.90
CA CYS A 134 25.15 -3.09 9.33
C CYS A 134 23.90 -3.09 10.23
N LEU A 135 22.74 -2.65 9.71
CA LEU A 135 21.44 -2.67 10.39
C LEU A 135 20.64 -3.94 10.10
N LYS A 136 21.17 -4.81 9.26
CA LYS A 136 20.48 -6.00 8.76
C LYS A 136 21.12 -7.26 9.28
N ARG A 137 20.29 -8.26 9.60
CA ARG A 137 20.71 -9.60 10.02
C ARG A 137 21.76 -9.62 11.13
N ILE A 138 21.61 -8.73 12.14
CA ILE A 138 22.49 -8.61 13.31
C ILE A 138 22.29 -9.84 14.19
N ARG A 139 23.35 -10.58 14.47
CA ARG A 139 23.33 -11.74 15.38
C ARG A 139 23.25 -11.27 16.83
N VAL A 140 22.30 -11.81 17.58
CA VAL A 140 22.08 -11.50 19.00
C VAL A 140 22.26 -12.80 19.80
N GLY A 141 23.47 -13.03 20.32
CA GLY A 141 23.85 -14.31 20.90
C GLY A 141 23.78 -15.45 19.88
N ASP A 142 23.66 -16.68 20.36
CA ASP A 142 23.72 -17.90 19.53
C ASP A 142 22.36 -18.20 18.83
N ASN A 143 21.27 -17.58 19.26
CA ASN A 143 19.94 -17.97 18.87
C ASN A 143 19.06 -16.80 18.35
N GLY A 144 19.59 -15.58 18.37
CA GLY A 144 18.85 -14.37 17.99
C GLY A 144 19.30 -13.78 16.65
N LEU A 145 18.36 -13.24 15.88
CA LEU A 145 18.59 -12.45 14.69
C LEU A 145 17.74 -11.17 14.77
N PHE A 146 18.37 -10.03 14.59
CA PHE A 146 17.70 -8.74 14.58
C PHE A 146 17.89 -8.03 13.25
N VAL A 147 16.83 -7.41 12.76
CA VAL A 147 16.81 -6.58 11.55
C VAL A 147 16.10 -5.28 11.88
N THR A 148 16.62 -4.15 11.42
CA THR A 148 15.95 -2.85 11.56
C THR A 148 16.09 -2.04 10.29
N GLY A 149 15.19 -1.08 10.14
CA GLY A 149 15.14 -0.17 9.00
C GLY A 149 13.94 0.75 9.11
N GLY A 150 13.64 1.41 8.01
CA GLY A 150 12.50 2.31 7.97
C GLY A 150 12.35 3.02 6.63
N ASP A 151 11.37 3.91 6.56
CA ASP A 151 11.22 4.87 5.47
C ASP A 151 10.79 6.24 5.97
N ILE A 152 11.14 7.26 5.20
CA ILE A 152 10.53 8.59 5.28
C ILE A 152 9.91 8.90 3.91
N ARG A 153 8.65 9.34 3.92
CA ARG A 153 7.90 9.74 2.75
C ARG A 153 7.37 11.16 2.93
N THR A 154 7.63 12.02 1.95
CA THR A 154 6.99 13.33 1.86
C THR A 154 6.17 13.39 0.58
N ARG A 155 4.99 14.00 0.64
CA ARG A 155 4.12 14.17 -0.52
C ARG A 155 3.41 15.50 -0.46
N TYR A 156 3.53 16.28 -1.54
CA TYR A 156 2.71 17.44 -1.82
C TYR A 156 1.50 16.99 -2.64
N GLU A 157 0.32 17.45 -2.28
CA GLU A 157 -0.95 17.21 -2.97
C GLU A 157 -1.63 18.53 -3.31
N ASN A 158 -2.16 18.64 -4.53
CA ASN A 158 -2.97 19.76 -4.97
C ASN A 158 -4.24 19.24 -5.63
N HIS A 159 -5.38 19.56 -5.03
CA HIS A 159 -6.70 19.18 -5.49
C HIS A 159 -7.48 20.41 -5.94
N TYR A 160 -7.86 20.45 -7.21
CA TYR A 160 -8.87 21.38 -7.70
C TYR A 160 -10.26 20.77 -7.52
N ASN A 161 -11.19 21.54 -6.93
CA ASN A 161 -12.52 21.08 -6.57
C ASN A 161 -12.46 19.80 -5.70
N ALA A 162 -11.67 19.86 -4.63
CA ALA A 162 -11.44 18.75 -3.72
C ALA A 162 -12.75 18.17 -3.19
N ARG A 163 -12.89 16.85 -3.26
CA ARG A 163 -14.10 16.13 -2.80
C ARG A 163 -15.40 16.64 -3.44
N LEU A 164 -15.32 17.26 -4.63
CA LEU A 164 -16.43 17.89 -5.34
C LEU A 164 -17.18 18.94 -4.49
N THR A 165 -16.48 19.66 -3.61
CA THR A 165 -17.03 20.67 -2.69
C THR A 165 -16.93 22.11 -3.21
N GLN A 166 -16.34 22.31 -4.40
CA GLN A 166 -15.98 23.59 -5.01
C GLN A 166 -14.85 24.33 -4.24
N THR A 167 -14.16 23.65 -3.35
CA THR A 167 -13.00 24.17 -2.63
C THR A 167 -11.75 23.49 -3.17
N ASN A 168 -10.72 24.26 -3.42
CA ASN A 168 -9.40 23.72 -3.69
C ASN A 168 -8.75 23.33 -2.36
N ASN A 169 -7.82 22.38 -2.40
CA ASN A 169 -7.08 21.95 -1.22
C ASN A 169 -5.67 21.58 -1.63
N ASP A 170 -4.68 22.28 -1.12
CA ASP A 170 -3.28 21.94 -1.32
C ASP A 170 -2.58 21.79 0.02
N TYR A 171 -1.71 20.79 0.13
CA TYR A 171 -1.08 20.46 1.39
C TYR A 171 0.12 19.53 1.24
N ASP A 172 0.94 19.53 2.29
CA ASP A 172 2.04 18.59 2.45
C ASP A 172 1.70 17.53 3.49
N ILE A 173 2.06 16.29 3.21
CA ILE A 173 2.03 15.21 4.18
C ILE A 173 3.40 14.54 4.28
N THR A 174 3.76 14.19 5.52
CA THR A 174 5.02 13.50 5.81
C THR A 174 4.73 12.27 6.66
N ARG A 175 5.37 11.15 6.34
CA ARG A 175 5.30 9.90 7.09
C ARG A 175 6.70 9.39 7.39
N LEU A 176 6.94 9.06 8.66
CA LEU A 176 8.13 8.34 9.12
C LEU A 176 7.71 6.97 9.64
N ARG A 177 8.39 5.91 9.23
CA ARG A 177 8.25 4.57 9.82
C ARG A 177 9.62 4.02 10.17
N ILE A 178 9.72 3.40 11.34
CA ILE A 178 10.94 2.73 11.82
C ILE A 178 10.52 1.40 12.43
N TYR A 179 11.20 0.31 12.07
CA TYR A 179 10.88 -1.01 12.59
C TYR A 179 12.07 -1.73 13.20
N GLY A 180 11.76 -2.66 14.10
CA GLY A 180 12.65 -3.69 14.61
C GLY A 180 11.99 -5.06 14.51
N ASP A 181 12.72 -6.04 13.97
CA ASP A 181 12.28 -7.40 13.73
C ASP A 181 13.27 -8.36 14.39
N TYR A 182 12.85 -8.97 15.49
CA TYR A 182 13.66 -9.92 16.23
C TYR A 182 13.14 -11.35 16.09
N TRP A 183 14.01 -12.27 15.68
CA TRP A 183 13.75 -13.69 15.62
C TRP A 183 14.59 -14.45 16.64
N TYR A 184 13.94 -15.28 17.43
CA TYR A 184 14.60 -16.33 18.22
C TYR A 184 14.48 -17.65 17.46
N ARG A 185 15.55 -18.06 16.76
CA ARG A 185 15.53 -19.13 15.76
C ARG A 185 14.36 -18.92 14.79
N ASP A 186 13.67 -20.00 14.37
CA ASP A 186 12.43 -19.96 13.60
C ASP A 186 11.17 -20.13 14.46
N GLN A 187 11.31 -20.04 15.79
CA GLN A 187 10.26 -20.39 16.75
C GLN A 187 9.44 -19.18 17.21
N LEU A 188 10.12 -18.07 17.45
CA LEU A 188 9.49 -16.86 17.96
C LEU A 188 9.98 -15.66 17.17
N ARG A 189 9.06 -14.80 16.79
CA ARG A 189 9.34 -13.47 16.23
C ARG A 189 8.67 -12.41 17.08
N VAL A 190 9.37 -11.34 17.36
CA VAL A 190 8.82 -10.12 17.94
C VAL A 190 9.05 -8.99 16.94
N TYR A 191 7.99 -8.35 16.50
CA TYR A 191 8.03 -7.26 15.54
C TYR A 191 7.40 -6.00 16.11
N ALA A 192 8.09 -4.89 15.98
CA ALA A 192 7.58 -3.58 16.34
C ALA A 192 7.87 -2.58 15.22
N GLU A 193 6.89 -1.80 14.81
CA GLU A 193 7.02 -0.73 13.82
C GLU A 193 6.30 0.51 14.31
N PHE A 194 7.07 1.58 14.42
CA PHE A 194 6.58 2.90 14.78
C PHE A 194 6.18 3.67 13.53
N ILE A 195 5.14 4.50 13.63
CA ILE A 195 4.69 5.43 12.61
C ILE A 195 4.49 6.83 13.21
N GLY A 196 4.95 7.86 12.47
CA GLY A 196 4.53 9.24 12.63
C GLY A 196 4.00 9.74 11.29
N ALA A 197 2.83 10.37 11.27
CA ALA A 197 2.17 10.88 10.07
C ALA A 197 1.64 12.29 10.32
N TRP A 198 2.14 13.25 9.57
CA TRP A 198 1.80 14.67 9.75
C TRP A 198 1.26 15.25 8.45
N SER A 199 0.39 16.26 8.58
CA SER A 199 -0.07 17.08 7.46
C SER A 199 0.00 18.56 7.83
N SER A 200 0.22 19.42 6.85
CA SER A 200 0.31 20.86 6.98
C SER A 200 -0.38 21.58 5.83
N THR A 201 -0.72 22.84 6.02
CA THR A 201 -1.24 23.77 4.99
C THR A 201 -2.59 23.39 4.36
N GLN A 202 -3.38 22.47 4.96
CA GLN A 202 -4.67 22.05 4.40
C GLN A 202 -5.74 23.15 4.52
N ASP A 203 -6.41 23.46 3.38
CA ASP A 203 -7.56 24.37 3.34
C ASP A 203 -8.85 23.69 3.84
N LEU A 204 -8.99 22.39 3.59
CA LEU A 204 -10.07 21.57 4.14
C LEU A 204 -9.59 20.84 5.40
N ALA A 205 -10.54 20.51 6.27
CA ALA A 205 -10.23 19.71 7.46
C ALA A 205 -9.52 18.40 7.08
N PRO A 206 -8.39 18.06 7.77
CA PRO A 206 -7.68 16.81 7.55
C PRO A 206 -8.58 15.59 7.65
N LEU A 207 -8.39 14.62 6.77
CA LEU A 207 -9.05 13.33 6.87
C LEU A 207 -8.39 12.47 7.97
N PRO A 208 -9.11 11.48 8.52
CA PRO A 208 -8.53 10.53 9.49
C PRO A 208 -7.32 9.75 8.94
N ILE A 209 -7.14 9.73 7.62
CA ILE A 209 -6.01 9.07 6.95
C ILE A 209 -4.78 9.97 6.78
N ASP A 210 -4.86 11.27 7.14
CA ASP A 210 -3.78 12.24 6.90
C ASP A 210 -2.83 12.34 8.10
N ARG A 211 -3.35 12.18 9.32
CA ARG A 211 -2.59 12.47 10.56
C ARG A 211 -2.65 11.35 11.58
N ASN A 212 -1.46 11.01 12.11
CA ASN A 212 -1.24 10.20 13.30
C ASN A 212 0.12 10.65 13.87
N ASP A 213 0.13 11.38 14.97
CA ASP A 213 1.35 12.05 15.42
C ASP A 213 2.46 11.07 15.79
N ALA A 214 2.14 10.00 16.50
CA ALA A 214 3.09 8.94 16.85
C ALA A 214 2.39 7.72 17.48
N ASP A 215 2.50 6.55 16.89
CA ASP A 215 2.04 5.28 17.47
C ASP A 215 2.79 4.08 16.88
N PHE A 216 2.49 2.90 17.38
CA PHE A 216 2.88 1.64 16.75
C PHE A 216 1.90 1.30 15.62
N LEU A 217 2.39 1.27 14.38
CA LEU A 217 1.63 0.75 13.24
C LEU A 217 1.46 -0.76 13.36
N ASN A 218 2.58 -1.46 13.70
CA ASN A 218 2.62 -2.88 13.91
C ASN A 218 3.33 -3.19 15.24
N LEU A 219 2.74 -4.07 16.04
CA LEU A 219 3.33 -4.57 17.28
C LEU A 219 2.76 -5.97 17.54
N PHE A 220 3.50 -7.01 17.17
CA PHE A 220 3.02 -8.37 17.27
C PHE A 220 4.10 -9.39 17.61
N VAL A 221 3.63 -10.56 18.00
CA VAL A 221 4.45 -11.75 18.21
C VAL A 221 3.96 -12.86 17.29
N ASP A 222 4.89 -13.54 16.59
CA ASP A 222 4.63 -14.79 15.88
C ASP A 222 5.22 -15.95 16.68
N LEU A 223 4.41 -16.97 16.92
CA LEU A 223 4.81 -18.21 17.55
C LEU A 223 4.67 -19.37 16.58
N LYS A 224 5.71 -20.13 16.33
CA LYS A 224 5.66 -21.39 15.58
C LYS A 224 4.89 -22.41 16.39
N VAL A 225 3.72 -22.81 15.90
CA VAL A 225 2.83 -23.76 16.61
C VAL A 225 2.94 -25.17 16.08
N ALA A 226 3.40 -25.35 14.85
CA ALA A 226 3.60 -26.66 14.25
C ALA A 226 4.62 -26.59 13.10
N ASP A 227 5.18 -27.74 12.75
CA ASP A 227 5.89 -27.97 11.50
C ASP A 227 5.19 -29.12 10.75
N LEU A 228 4.59 -28.80 9.64
CA LEU A 228 3.78 -29.73 8.86
C LEU A 228 4.45 -29.99 7.50
N GLY A 229 5.24 -31.07 7.46
CA GLY A 229 5.97 -31.47 6.26
C GLY A 229 7.06 -30.47 5.84
N GLY A 230 7.83 -29.94 6.81
CA GLY A 230 8.92 -29.00 6.59
C GLY A 230 8.45 -27.56 6.33
N ASN A 231 7.14 -27.26 6.49
CA ASN A 231 6.59 -25.93 6.36
C ASN A 231 5.97 -25.50 7.69
N PRO A 232 6.53 -24.48 8.35
CA PRO A 232 6.05 -24.03 9.64
C PRO A 232 4.66 -23.38 9.55
N ALA A 233 3.86 -23.59 10.60
CA ALA A 233 2.63 -22.87 10.86
C ALA A 233 2.85 -21.92 12.03
N TYR A 234 2.40 -20.69 11.90
CA TYR A 234 2.55 -19.63 12.88
C TYR A 234 1.20 -19.14 13.39
N LEU A 235 1.17 -18.76 14.66
CA LEU A 235 0.13 -17.95 15.26
C LEU A 235 0.69 -16.56 15.53
N ARG A 236 0.10 -15.53 14.95
CA ARG A 236 0.39 -14.12 15.21
C ARG A 236 -0.64 -13.54 16.17
N ALA A 237 -0.18 -12.79 17.16
CA ALA A 237 -1.04 -12.05 18.08
C ALA A 237 -0.52 -10.62 18.22
N GLY A 238 -1.42 -9.64 18.14
CA GLY A 238 -1.09 -8.23 18.32
C GLY A 238 -1.62 -7.32 17.22
N ARG A 239 -1.05 -6.11 17.15
CA ARG A 239 -1.37 -5.10 16.13
C ARG A 239 -0.61 -5.41 14.84
N GLN A 240 -1.34 -5.49 13.74
CA GLN A 240 -0.78 -5.92 12.46
C GLN A 240 -1.57 -5.35 11.28
N GLU A 241 -0.88 -5.03 10.21
CA GLU A 241 -1.49 -4.78 8.92
C GLU A 241 -1.99 -6.09 8.31
N LEU A 242 -3.13 -6.03 7.64
CA LEU A 242 -3.69 -7.14 6.87
C LEU A 242 -3.64 -6.79 5.38
N LEU A 243 -3.00 -7.66 4.61
CA LEU A 243 -2.90 -7.58 3.16
C LEU A 243 -3.27 -8.93 2.57
N PHE A 244 -4.38 -8.99 1.79
CA PHE A 244 -4.85 -10.21 1.15
C PHE A 244 -5.18 -10.00 -0.33
N GLY A 245 -4.85 -10.99 -1.14
CA GLY A 245 -5.12 -11.02 -2.57
C GLY A 245 -4.59 -9.79 -3.30
N SER A 246 -5.47 -9.19 -4.10
CA SER A 246 -5.18 -7.99 -4.89
C SER A 246 -5.31 -6.67 -4.11
N GLN A 247 -5.63 -6.70 -2.83
CA GLN A 247 -5.99 -5.53 -2.00
C GLN A 247 -7.31 -4.84 -2.44
N ARG A 248 -8.12 -5.46 -3.27
CA ARG A 248 -9.44 -4.93 -3.63
C ARG A 248 -10.41 -4.91 -2.47
N LEU A 249 -10.25 -5.83 -1.48
CA LEU A 249 -11.11 -5.94 -0.31
C LEU A 249 -10.37 -5.74 1.00
N ILE A 250 -9.08 -6.11 1.10
CA ILE A 250 -8.30 -6.02 2.34
C ILE A 250 -6.92 -5.46 2.02
N SER A 251 -6.65 -4.25 2.52
CA SER A 251 -5.41 -3.51 2.23
C SER A 251 -4.90 -2.77 3.47
N PRO A 252 -3.57 -2.69 3.65
CA PRO A 252 -2.96 -1.77 4.61
C PRO A 252 -3.07 -0.29 4.17
N LEU A 253 -3.65 -0.01 3.00
CA LEU A 253 -3.90 1.33 2.46
C LEU A 253 -2.63 2.19 2.42
N ASP A 254 -1.60 1.76 1.71
CA ASP A 254 -0.30 2.45 1.70
C ASP A 254 -0.38 3.90 1.19
N TRP A 255 -1.37 4.25 0.36
CA TRP A 255 -1.58 5.63 -0.10
C TRP A 255 -1.85 6.57 1.08
N ALA A 256 -2.71 6.16 2.02
CA ALA A 256 -2.98 6.92 3.23
C ALA A 256 -1.68 7.22 4.00
N ASN A 257 -1.59 8.42 4.59
CA ASN A 257 -0.42 8.79 5.38
C ASN A 257 -0.31 7.95 6.66
N THR A 258 -1.46 7.63 7.27
CA THR A 258 -1.55 6.83 8.51
C THR A 258 -1.46 5.33 8.29
N ARG A 259 -1.65 4.82 7.07
CA ARG A 259 -1.88 3.41 6.76
C ARG A 259 -3.09 2.83 7.53
N ARG A 260 -3.33 1.52 7.42
CA ARG A 260 -4.42 0.84 8.13
C ARG A 260 -3.90 -0.39 8.83
N THR A 261 -4.19 -0.51 10.12
CA THR A 261 -3.77 -1.64 10.94
C THR A 261 -4.93 -2.19 11.78
N PHE A 262 -4.76 -3.39 12.30
CA PHE A 262 -5.77 -4.13 13.05
C PHE A 262 -5.15 -4.75 14.29
N GLN A 263 -5.91 -4.88 15.36
CA GLN A 263 -5.56 -5.60 16.57
C GLN A 263 -6.25 -6.96 16.58
N GLY A 264 -5.49 -8.06 16.71
CA GLY A 264 -6.12 -9.37 16.74
C GLY A 264 -5.16 -10.55 16.59
N PHE A 265 -5.68 -11.64 16.03
CA PHE A 265 -4.96 -12.91 15.85
C PHE A 265 -4.98 -13.34 14.39
N ARG A 266 -3.90 -13.98 13.94
CA ARG A 266 -3.79 -14.57 12.62
C ARG A 266 -3.02 -15.88 12.72
N GLY A 267 -3.66 -17.00 12.34
CA GLY A 267 -2.99 -18.28 12.11
C GLY A 267 -2.66 -18.41 10.62
N PHE A 268 -1.41 -18.73 10.27
CA PHE A 268 -1.04 -18.85 8.87
C PHE A 268 0.00 -19.93 8.61
N ARG A 269 -0.06 -20.48 7.40
CA ARG A 269 0.90 -21.43 6.88
C ARG A 269 1.13 -21.18 5.40
N GLN A 270 2.38 -21.13 4.98
CA GLN A 270 2.75 -20.93 3.59
C GLN A 270 3.59 -22.12 3.10
N THR A 271 3.20 -22.69 1.96
CA THR A 271 3.95 -23.74 1.27
C THR A 271 4.31 -23.29 -0.15
N GLU A 272 4.97 -24.10 -0.93
CA GLU A 272 5.27 -23.78 -2.32
C GLU A 272 3.99 -23.58 -3.13
N LYS A 273 2.97 -24.44 -2.96
CA LYS A 273 1.73 -24.44 -3.75
C LYS A 273 0.53 -23.86 -3.02
N TRP A 274 0.50 -23.94 -1.70
CA TRP A 274 -0.67 -23.57 -0.90
C TRP A 274 -0.31 -22.61 0.21
N ASP A 275 -1.08 -21.55 0.38
CA ASP A 275 -1.09 -20.73 1.59
C ASP A 275 -2.48 -20.77 2.20
N PHE A 276 -2.51 -20.81 3.52
CA PHE A 276 -3.73 -20.78 4.31
C PHE A 276 -3.62 -19.76 5.42
N ASP A 277 -4.65 -18.94 5.57
CA ASP A 277 -4.80 -17.92 6.60
C ASP A 277 -6.16 -18.02 7.26
N LEU A 278 -6.17 -17.84 8.58
CA LEU A 278 -7.35 -17.68 9.40
C LEU A 278 -7.11 -16.52 10.36
N PHE A 279 -8.03 -15.56 10.45
CA PHE A 279 -7.84 -14.40 11.30
C PHE A 279 -9.14 -13.92 11.95
N TRP A 280 -8.97 -13.25 13.07
CA TRP A 280 -9.95 -12.36 13.69
C TRP A 280 -9.24 -11.11 14.18
N ALA A 281 -9.79 -9.93 13.86
CA ALA A 281 -9.15 -8.66 14.16
C ALA A 281 -10.19 -7.53 14.26
N GLN A 282 -9.81 -6.46 14.95
CA GLN A 282 -10.57 -5.22 15.08
C GLN A 282 -9.75 -4.06 14.51
N PRO A 283 -10.36 -3.13 13.75
CA PRO A 283 -9.64 -1.97 13.20
C PRO A 283 -9.05 -1.09 14.30
N VAL A 284 -7.88 -0.54 14.06
CA VAL A 284 -7.27 0.50 14.89
C VAL A 284 -7.54 1.86 14.25
N ILE A 285 -8.03 2.78 15.07
CA ILE A 285 -8.41 4.14 14.64
C ILE A 285 -7.32 5.11 15.05
N PRO A 286 -6.68 5.80 14.09
CA PRO A 286 -5.71 6.84 14.37
C PRO A 286 -6.33 8.01 15.18
N ILE A 287 -5.64 8.45 16.23
CA ILE A 287 -6.09 9.56 17.10
C ILE A 287 -4.96 10.58 17.23
N VAL A 288 -5.18 11.76 16.70
CA VAL A 288 -4.21 12.86 16.80
C VAL A 288 -3.95 13.22 18.27
N GLY A 289 -2.68 13.24 18.66
CA GLY A 289 -2.23 13.63 20.01
C GLY A 289 -2.42 12.57 21.11
N LYS A 290 -2.79 11.32 20.74
CA LYS A 290 -2.93 10.19 21.67
C LYS A 290 -2.52 8.90 20.97
N LEU A 291 -2.32 7.83 21.76
CA LEU A 291 -2.21 6.50 21.22
C LEU A 291 -3.52 6.08 20.54
N ASP A 292 -3.40 5.37 19.43
CA ASP A 292 -4.52 4.88 18.65
C ASP A 292 -5.38 3.88 19.44
N SER A 293 -6.67 3.91 19.22
CA SER A 293 -7.62 3.03 19.88
C SER A 293 -8.17 1.95 18.95
N VAL A 294 -8.49 0.81 19.54
CA VAL A 294 -9.20 -0.26 18.83
C VAL A 294 -10.69 0.09 18.76
N ASP A 295 -11.30 -0.04 17.59
CA ASP A 295 -12.75 0.04 17.44
C ASP A 295 -13.39 -1.30 17.85
N ASN A 296 -13.75 -1.41 19.12
CA ASN A 296 -14.35 -2.62 19.68
C ASN A 296 -15.76 -2.93 19.15
N ASN A 297 -16.38 -1.99 18.43
CA ASN A 297 -17.69 -2.17 17.81
C ASN A 297 -17.59 -2.81 16.42
N VAL A 298 -16.36 -3.06 15.93
CA VAL A 298 -16.12 -3.67 14.63
C VAL A 298 -15.34 -4.97 14.81
N ASN A 299 -15.91 -6.08 14.36
CA ASN A 299 -15.26 -7.38 14.29
C ASN A 299 -15.05 -7.76 12.84
N PHE A 300 -13.82 -8.09 12.48
CA PHE A 300 -13.44 -8.56 11.16
C PHE A 300 -12.75 -9.90 11.26
N ALA A 301 -13.33 -10.92 10.66
CA ALA A 301 -12.80 -12.27 10.69
C ALA A 301 -12.83 -12.90 9.30
N GLY A 302 -11.99 -13.88 9.06
CA GLY A 302 -12.02 -14.56 7.78
C GLY A 302 -11.01 -15.66 7.64
N SER A 303 -11.16 -16.38 6.52
CA SER A 303 -10.19 -17.35 6.03
C SER A 303 -9.83 -17.03 4.59
N TRP A 304 -8.57 -17.24 4.24
CA TRP A 304 -8.04 -17.03 2.90
C TRP A 304 -7.18 -18.22 2.49
N LEU A 305 -7.49 -18.80 1.35
CA LEU A 305 -6.75 -19.90 0.74
C LEU A 305 -6.19 -19.44 -0.60
N THR A 306 -4.87 -19.61 -0.80
CA THR A 306 -4.22 -19.38 -2.10
C THR A 306 -3.63 -20.67 -2.62
N TYR A 307 -3.97 -21.03 -3.85
CA TYR A 307 -3.36 -22.14 -4.59
C TYR A 307 -2.58 -21.63 -5.80
N ARG A 308 -1.36 -22.12 -5.99
CA ARG A 308 -0.48 -21.78 -7.11
C ARG A 308 -0.36 -22.97 -8.07
N PRO A 309 -1.19 -23.03 -9.13
CA PRO A 309 -1.13 -24.12 -10.11
C PRO A 309 0.18 -24.12 -10.90
N LYS A 310 0.67 -22.92 -11.26
CA LYS A 310 1.91 -22.68 -12.00
C LYS A 310 2.65 -21.46 -11.41
N LYS A 311 3.94 -21.33 -11.73
CA LYS A 311 4.71 -20.12 -11.42
C LYS A 311 4.07 -18.90 -12.09
N GLY A 312 3.81 -17.86 -11.32
CA GLY A 312 3.19 -16.63 -11.82
C GLY A 312 1.67 -16.67 -11.88
N GLN A 313 1.01 -17.75 -11.41
CA GLN A 313 -0.44 -17.85 -11.31
C GLN A 313 -0.89 -18.13 -9.87
N ALA A 314 -2.04 -17.60 -9.49
CA ALA A 314 -2.64 -17.81 -8.19
C ALA A 314 -4.16 -17.87 -8.28
N ILE A 315 -4.75 -18.82 -7.56
CA ILE A 315 -6.18 -18.95 -7.33
C ILE A 315 -6.42 -18.72 -5.86
N ASP A 316 -7.23 -17.72 -5.54
CA ASP A 316 -7.67 -17.42 -4.18
C ASP A 316 -9.12 -17.85 -3.98
N ALA A 317 -9.42 -18.36 -2.79
CA ALA A 317 -10.77 -18.56 -2.31
C ALA A 317 -10.85 -18.03 -0.89
N TYR A 318 -11.89 -17.26 -0.58
CA TYR A 318 -11.98 -16.61 0.72
C TYR A 318 -13.41 -16.51 1.26
N TYR A 319 -13.47 -16.52 2.59
CA TYR A 319 -14.62 -16.13 3.38
C TYR A 319 -14.22 -15.01 4.32
N LEU A 320 -15.03 -13.92 4.36
CA LEU A 320 -14.80 -12.76 5.22
C LEU A 320 -16.11 -12.40 5.92
N MET A 321 -16.03 -12.11 7.20
CA MET A 321 -17.14 -11.60 8.01
C MET A 321 -16.76 -10.21 8.54
N LEU A 322 -17.61 -9.24 8.30
CA LEU A 322 -17.52 -7.90 8.90
C LEU A 322 -18.80 -7.63 9.68
N ASP A 323 -18.66 -7.50 10.98
CA ASP A 323 -19.72 -7.13 11.92
C ASP A 323 -19.40 -5.74 12.47
N ASN A 324 -20.34 -4.80 12.35
CA ASN A 324 -20.15 -3.40 12.75
C ASN A 324 -21.44 -2.92 13.45
N THR A 325 -21.32 -2.66 14.74
CA THR A 325 -22.41 -2.16 15.58
C THR A 325 -22.43 -0.63 15.74
N ASN A 326 -21.50 0.09 15.07
CA ASN A 326 -21.53 1.55 15.03
C ASN A 326 -22.73 2.04 14.22
N ALA A 327 -23.44 3.02 14.76
CA ALA A 327 -24.46 3.75 14.00
C ALA A 327 -23.79 4.74 13.03
N ILE A 328 -24.01 4.56 11.73
CA ILE A 328 -23.43 5.40 10.70
C ILE A 328 -24.55 6.15 9.98
N THR A 329 -24.51 7.49 10.03
CA THR A 329 -25.40 8.35 9.25
C THR A 329 -24.59 9.06 8.16
N GLN A 330 -25.02 8.92 6.90
CA GLN A 330 -24.40 9.57 5.75
C GLN A 330 -25.46 10.16 4.84
N LEU A 331 -25.30 11.45 4.47
CA LEU A 331 -26.26 12.20 3.64
C LEU A 331 -27.73 12.05 4.10
N GLY A 332 -27.94 12.02 5.42
CA GLY A 332 -29.27 11.81 6.00
C GLY A 332 -29.80 10.39 5.90
N ILE A 333 -29.00 9.43 5.47
CA ILE A 333 -29.34 8.00 5.45
C ILE A 333 -28.70 7.35 6.66
N THR A 334 -29.50 6.83 7.57
CA THR A 334 -29.01 6.02 8.70
C THR A 334 -28.72 4.62 8.19
N ARG A 335 -27.47 4.20 8.29
CA ARG A 335 -27.07 2.84 7.89
C ARG A 335 -27.27 1.83 8.99
N GLY A 336 -27.23 2.22 10.25
CA GLY A 336 -27.33 1.34 11.40
C GLY A 336 -26.24 0.26 11.44
N GLU A 337 -26.37 -0.63 12.40
CA GLU A 337 -25.53 -1.82 12.52
C GLU A 337 -25.67 -2.75 11.32
N PHE A 338 -24.59 -3.49 11.02
CA PHE A 338 -24.65 -4.49 9.95
C PHE A 338 -23.71 -5.66 10.21
N THR A 339 -24.09 -6.82 9.72
CA THR A 339 -23.22 -7.99 9.58
C THR A 339 -23.18 -8.40 8.12
N ARG A 340 -21.99 -8.55 7.55
CA ARG A 340 -21.74 -8.95 6.17
C ARG A 340 -20.87 -10.19 6.13
N HIS A 341 -21.38 -11.23 5.46
CA HIS A 341 -20.64 -12.44 5.12
C HIS A 341 -20.28 -12.38 3.63
N THR A 342 -18.99 -12.31 3.33
CA THR A 342 -18.48 -12.21 1.95
C THR A 342 -17.82 -13.53 1.56
N PHE A 343 -18.28 -14.14 0.48
CA PHE A 343 -17.71 -15.33 -0.14
C PHE A 343 -17.18 -14.93 -1.50
N GLY A 344 -15.93 -15.25 -1.79
CA GLY A 344 -15.35 -14.85 -3.06
C GLY A 344 -14.15 -15.69 -3.47
N GLY A 345 -13.69 -15.41 -4.68
CA GLY A 345 -12.52 -16.03 -5.25
C GLY A 345 -11.91 -15.19 -6.36
N ARG A 346 -10.64 -15.43 -6.62
CA ARG A 346 -9.84 -14.75 -7.63
C ARG A 346 -8.98 -15.74 -8.38
N TYR A 347 -8.83 -15.55 -9.68
CA TYR A 347 -7.81 -16.22 -10.48
C TYR A 347 -7.03 -15.18 -11.26
N ALA A 348 -5.73 -15.10 -10.99
CA ALA A 348 -4.88 -14.10 -11.60
C ALA A 348 -3.52 -14.68 -11.97
N GLY A 349 -2.92 -14.15 -13.02
CA GLY A 349 -1.60 -14.59 -13.43
C GLY A 349 -1.20 -14.17 -14.82
N ALA A 350 -0.17 -14.87 -15.30
CA ALA A 350 0.37 -14.71 -16.64
C ALA A 350 0.55 -16.07 -17.32
N GLU A 351 0.32 -16.10 -18.61
CA GLU A 351 0.69 -17.20 -19.50
C GLU A 351 1.44 -16.59 -20.69
N GLU A 352 2.75 -16.80 -20.76
CA GLU A 352 3.65 -16.09 -21.67
C GLU A 352 3.54 -14.56 -21.56
N ASN A 353 3.01 -13.91 -22.59
CA ASN A 353 2.80 -12.46 -22.63
C ASN A 353 1.35 -12.05 -22.28
N PHE A 354 0.44 -13.03 -22.22
CA PHE A 354 -0.95 -12.80 -21.84
C PHE A 354 -1.08 -12.74 -20.32
N LEU A 355 -1.82 -11.75 -19.84
CA LEU A 355 -2.04 -11.47 -18.43
C LEU A 355 -3.54 -11.52 -18.16
N PHE A 356 -3.93 -12.02 -16.98
CA PHE A 356 -5.34 -12.11 -16.61
C PHE A 356 -5.54 -11.90 -15.11
N ASP A 357 -6.69 -11.34 -14.75
CA ASP A 357 -7.10 -11.09 -13.36
C ASP A 357 -8.62 -11.05 -13.27
N VAL A 358 -9.21 -12.09 -12.68
CA VAL A 358 -10.66 -12.22 -12.52
C VAL A 358 -10.96 -12.44 -11.06
N GLU A 359 -11.86 -11.65 -10.48
CA GLU A 359 -12.28 -11.76 -9.08
C GLU A 359 -13.79 -11.54 -8.97
N ALA A 360 -14.47 -12.35 -8.16
CA ALA A 360 -15.87 -12.15 -7.86
C ALA A 360 -16.16 -12.46 -6.39
N ALA A 361 -17.12 -11.73 -5.81
CA ALA A 361 -17.58 -11.98 -4.45
C ALA A 361 -19.07 -11.69 -4.31
N MET A 362 -19.71 -12.44 -3.41
CA MET A 362 -21.09 -12.27 -2.99
C MET A 362 -21.13 -11.92 -1.49
N GLN A 363 -22.02 -11.01 -1.11
CA GLN A 363 -22.27 -10.63 0.27
C GLN A 363 -23.69 -10.97 0.68
N LEU A 364 -23.82 -11.64 1.83
CA LEU A 364 -25.06 -11.96 2.51
C LEU A 364 -24.98 -11.41 3.94
N GLY A 365 -26.14 -11.17 4.57
CA GLY A 365 -26.18 -10.73 5.96
C GLY A 365 -27.35 -9.82 6.27
N THR A 366 -27.14 -8.91 7.21
CA THR A 366 -28.16 -7.96 7.65
C THR A 366 -27.60 -6.55 7.75
N GLN A 367 -28.43 -5.55 7.53
CA GLN A 367 -28.11 -4.13 7.75
C GLN A 367 -29.33 -3.40 8.26
N ASN A 368 -29.26 -2.89 9.49
CA ASN A 368 -30.37 -2.19 10.14
C ASN A 368 -31.68 -3.00 10.07
N GLY A 369 -31.61 -4.31 10.41
CA GLY A 369 -32.75 -5.23 10.40
C GLY A 369 -33.26 -5.67 9.03
N ARG A 370 -32.57 -5.32 7.94
CA ARG A 370 -32.92 -5.70 6.56
C ARG A 370 -31.92 -6.72 6.02
N ASP A 371 -32.40 -7.66 5.23
CA ASP A 371 -31.52 -8.61 4.54
C ASP A 371 -30.58 -7.91 3.56
N VAL A 372 -29.40 -8.48 3.43
CA VAL A 372 -28.37 -8.05 2.46
C VAL A 372 -28.14 -9.14 1.45
N VAL A 373 -28.21 -8.77 0.15
CA VAL A 373 -27.78 -9.60 -0.98
C VAL A 373 -27.07 -8.67 -1.96
N ALA A 374 -25.75 -8.73 -2.00
CA ALA A 374 -24.93 -7.85 -2.83
C ALA A 374 -23.77 -8.62 -3.48
N GLY A 375 -23.14 -8.05 -4.50
CA GLY A 375 -22.05 -8.71 -5.18
C GLY A 375 -21.11 -7.75 -5.90
N MET A 376 -19.90 -8.23 -6.18
CA MET A 376 -18.95 -7.56 -7.04
C MET A 376 -18.31 -8.53 -8.01
N ALA A 377 -17.84 -8.03 -9.14
CA ALA A 377 -17.03 -8.77 -10.09
C ALA A 377 -16.00 -7.84 -10.74
N THR A 378 -14.83 -8.37 -11.01
CA THR A 378 -13.77 -7.74 -11.79
C THR A 378 -13.28 -8.73 -12.84
N ALA A 379 -13.12 -8.30 -14.07
CA ALA A 379 -12.51 -9.09 -15.14
C ALA A 379 -11.49 -8.23 -15.88
N GLY A 380 -10.23 -8.67 -15.87
CA GLY A 380 -9.12 -8.01 -16.54
C GLY A 380 -8.37 -8.95 -17.46
N ALA A 381 -8.04 -8.45 -18.64
CA ALA A 381 -7.16 -9.08 -19.61
C ALA A 381 -6.06 -8.10 -20.02
N GLY A 382 -4.83 -8.58 -20.08
CA GLY A 382 -3.68 -7.76 -20.43
C GLY A 382 -2.71 -8.48 -21.36
N TYR A 383 -1.84 -7.71 -21.98
CA TYR A 383 -0.78 -8.21 -22.84
C TYR A 383 0.49 -7.39 -22.68
N ASN A 384 1.62 -8.07 -22.51
CA ASN A 384 2.94 -7.46 -22.48
C ASN A 384 3.61 -7.57 -23.85
N PHE A 385 3.89 -6.44 -24.47
CA PHE A 385 4.59 -6.34 -25.76
C PHE A 385 6.10 -6.26 -25.54
N LYS A 386 6.69 -7.33 -24.98
CA LYS A 386 8.10 -7.36 -24.51
C LYS A 386 9.13 -6.99 -25.58
N ASP A 387 8.82 -7.22 -26.86
CA ASP A 387 9.72 -6.97 -28.00
C ASP A 387 9.49 -5.58 -28.64
N ALA A 388 8.47 -4.85 -28.19
CA ALA A 388 8.20 -3.49 -28.66
C ALA A 388 9.03 -2.44 -27.89
N PRO A 389 9.34 -1.29 -28.50
CA PRO A 389 9.96 -0.19 -27.79
C PRO A 389 9.18 0.20 -26.54
N LEU A 390 9.88 0.55 -25.46
CA LEU A 390 9.32 0.89 -24.13
C LEU A 390 8.66 -0.29 -23.40
N ASN A 391 8.73 -1.53 -23.92
CA ASN A 391 8.14 -2.73 -23.29
C ASN A 391 6.70 -2.52 -22.80
N PRO A 392 5.73 -2.08 -23.64
CA PRO A 392 4.40 -1.74 -23.19
C PRO A 392 3.68 -2.92 -22.56
N THR A 393 2.91 -2.65 -21.51
CA THR A 393 1.93 -3.60 -20.96
C THR A 393 0.56 -2.93 -20.97
N LEU A 394 -0.36 -3.46 -21.77
CA LEU A 394 -1.72 -2.95 -21.91
C LEU A 394 -2.68 -3.87 -21.15
N TRP A 395 -3.63 -3.26 -20.41
CA TRP A 395 -4.73 -3.95 -19.77
C TRP A 395 -6.07 -3.31 -20.13
N ALA A 396 -7.08 -4.13 -20.22
CA ALA A 396 -8.48 -3.73 -20.20
C ALA A 396 -9.17 -4.42 -19.03
N TYR A 397 -9.91 -3.66 -18.22
CA TYR A 397 -10.69 -4.16 -17.10
C TYR A 397 -12.15 -3.72 -17.19
N TYR A 398 -13.00 -4.54 -16.63
CA TYR A 398 -14.35 -4.19 -16.27
C TYR A 398 -14.58 -4.52 -14.80
N ASP A 399 -14.97 -3.52 -14.02
CA ASP A 399 -15.30 -3.63 -12.61
C ASP A 399 -16.78 -3.36 -12.39
N TYR A 400 -17.39 -4.19 -11.56
CA TYR A 400 -18.78 -4.07 -11.14
C TYR A 400 -18.89 -4.22 -9.63
N ALA A 401 -19.73 -3.39 -9.02
CA ALA A 401 -20.20 -3.59 -7.66
C ALA A 401 -21.69 -3.17 -7.58
N SER A 402 -22.52 -4.06 -7.05
CA SER A 402 -23.96 -3.85 -6.97
C SER A 402 -24.33 -2.65 -6.12
N GLY A 403 -25.44 -1.99 -6.49
CA GLY A 403 -26.13 -0.94 -5.76
C GLY A 403 -27.60 -1.26 -5.60
N GLY A 404 -28.25 -0.59 -4.69
CA GLY A 404 -29.69 -0.78 -4.48
C GLY A 404 -30.28 0.29 -3.57
N GLY A 405 -31.23 1.04 -4.07
CA GLY A 405 -31.89 2.14 -3.36
C GLY A 405 -32.28 1.80 -1.94
N ALA A 406 -31.91 2.68 -1.01
CA ALA A 406 -31.90 2.41 0.42
C ALA A 406 -33.26 2.49 1.13
N THR A 407 -34.37 2.59 0.44
CA THR A 407 -35.65 3.02 1.07
C THR A 407 -36.53 1.89 1.60
N SER A 408 -36.43 0.65 1.10
CA SER A 408 -37.19 -0.52 1.59
C SER A 408 -36.66 -1.84 1.05
N GLY A 409 -36.99 -2.94 1.71
CA GLY A 409 -36.64 -4.28 1.26
C GLY A 409 -35.15 -4.63 1.48
N THR A 410 -34.66 -5.54 0.65
CA THR A 410 -33.29 -6.05 0.69
C THR A 410 -32.27 -4.97 0.29
N VAL A 411 -31.13 -4.93 0.98
CA VAL A 411 -30.00 -4.05 0.67
C VAL A 411 -29.11 -4.73 -0.39
N HIS A 412 -28.95 -4.10 -1.52
CA HIS A 412 -28.15 -4.61 -2.63
C HIS A 412 -26.81 -3.88 -2.82
N THR A 413 -26.54 -2.81 -2.06
CA THR A 413 -25.28 -2.10 -2.14
C THR A 413 -24.14 -2.94 -1.58
N PHE A 414 -23.14 -3.23 -2.42
CA PHE A 414 -21.92 -3.94 -2.01
C PHE A 414 -21.14 -3.11 -1.00
N ASN A 415 -20.52 -3.76 -0.02
CA ASN A 415 -19.60 -3.11 0.91
C ASN A 415 -18.17 -3.49 0.53
N GLN A 416 -17.34 -2.51 0.21
CA GLN A 416 -15.95 -2.72 -0.24
C GLN A 416 -14.98 -3.19 0.87
N LEU A 417 -15.47 -3.38 2.11
CA LEU A 417 -14.69 -3.75 3.27
C LEU A 417 -13.55 -2.75 3.54
N PHE A 418 -12.30 -3.20 3.48
CA PHE A 418 -11.09 -2.42 3.74
C PHE A 418 -10.26 -2.25 2.47
N ALA A 419 -10.89 -1.87 1.39
CA ALA A 419 -10.32 -1.79 0.03
C ALA A 419 -9.15 -0.80 -0.11
N PHE A 420 -8.39 -0.99 -1.17
CA PHE A 420 -7.47 -0.01 -1.75
C PHE A 420 -8.12 0.60 -3.01
N GLY A 421 -9.07 1.53 -2.81
CA GLY A 421 -9.83 2.15 -3.89
C GLY A 421 -8.95 2.93 -4.86
N HIS A 422 -8.10 3.78 -4.33
CA HIS A 422 -7.19 4.69 -5.05
C HIS A 422 -6.42 4.05 -6.21
N TYR A 423 -6.01 2.81 -6.08
CA TYR A 423 -5.24 2.10 -7.10
C TYR A 423 -6.11 1.62 -8.27
N TYR A 424 -7.39 1.30 -8.01
CA TYR A 424 -8.26 0.58 -8.93
C TYR A 424 -9.36 1.42 -9.57
N LEU A 425 -9.72 2.55 -8.97
CA LEU A 425 -10.92 3.31 -9.31
C LEU A 425 -10.62 4.81 -9.44
N GLY A 426 -9.44 5.12 -9.99
CA GLY A 426 -8.99 6.49 -10.22
C GLY A 426 -8.29 7.13 -9.03
N TRP A 427 -7.39 8.07 -9.31
CA TRP A 427 -6.49 8.69 -8.35
C TRP A 427 -7.09 9.90 -7.64
N ILE A 428 -8.25 10.41 -8.12
CA ILE A 428 -8.97 11.53 -7.50
C ILE A 428 -9.79 11.06 -6.27
N ASP A 429 -9.96 9.73 -6.08
CA ASP A 429 -10.67 9.12 -4.96
C ASP A 429 -12.18 9.45 -4.89
N GLN A 430 -12.80 9.88 -6.00
CA GLN A 430 -14.23 10.18 -6.04
C GLN A 430 -15.10 8.93 -6.19
N VAL A 431 -14.53 7.82 -6.61
CA VAL A 431 -15.23 6.56 -6.88
C VAL A 431 -14.71 5.45 -5.97
N GLY A 432 -15.63 4.68 -5.39
CA GLY A 432 -15.37 3.49 -4.57
C GLY A 432 -16.03 2.25 -5.17
N ARG A 433 -15.67 1.07 -4.68
CA ARG A 433 -16.21 -0.24 -5.14
C ARG A 433 -17.59 -0.52 -4.53
N GLN A 434 -18.52 0.40 -4.75
CA GLN A 434 -19.91 0.32 -4.30
C GLN A 434 -20.79 1.01 -5.33
N ASN A 435 -21.87 0.35 -5.76
CA ASN A 435 -22.84 0.90 -6.71
C ASN A 435 -22.18 1.43 -8.00
N ILE A 436 -21.30 0.66 -8.63
CA ILE A 436 -20.49 1.14 -9.75
C ILE A 436 -20.33 0.10 -10.86
N HIS A 437 -20.30 0.57 -12.10
CA HIS A 437 -19.68 -0.02 -13.25
C HIS A 437 -18.50 0.86 -13.64
N ASP A 438 -17.35 0.25 -13.93
CA ASP A 438 -16.15 0.92 -14.41
C ASP A 438 -15.55 0.14 -15.56
N LEU A 439 -15.49 0.74 -16.74
CA LEU A 439 -14.69 0.24 -17.85
C LEU A 439 -13.38 1.01 -17.86
N ASN A 440 -12.27 0.29 -17.66
CA ASN A 440 -10.99 0.95 -17.52
C ASN A 440 -9.87 0.30 -18.34
N PHE A 441 -8.87 1.11 -18.68
CA PHE A 441 -7.71 0.72 -19.45
C PHE A 441 -6.45 1.20 -18.76
N HIS A 442 -5.41 0.36 -18.71
CA HIS A 442 -4.12 0.74 -18.16
C HIS A 442 -3.02 0.47 -19.18
N LEU A 443 -2.12 1.43 -19.33
CA LEU A 443 -0.93 1.30 -20.16
C LEU A 443 0.30 1.60 -19.31
N TYR A 444 1.14 0.58 -19.12
CA TYR A 444 2.47 0.73 -18.53
C TYR A 444 3.52 0.84 -19.62
N LEU A 445 4.42 1.81 -19.48
CA LEU A 445 5.57 2.01 -20.35
C LEU A 445 6.84 2.08 -19.50
N TYR A 446 7.94 1.58 -20.02
CA TYR A 446 9.24 1.57 -19.35
C TYR A 446 10.30 2.23 -20.21
N PRO A 447 10.35 3.61 -20.27
CA PRO A 447 11.34 4.35 -21.07
C PRO A 447 12.77 4.08 -20.65
N ALA A 448 12.99 3.78 -19.37
CA ALA A 448 14.21 3.28 -18.79
C ALA A 448 13.87 2.25 -17.69
N ARG A 449 14.84 1.45 -17.22
CA ARG A 449 14.58 0.52 -16.10
C ARG A 449 14.28 1.23 -14.78
N TRP A 450 14.72 2.48 -14.67
CA TRP A 450 14.49 3.34 -13.51
C TRP A 450 13.28 4.27 -13.67
N LEU A 451 12.57 4.22 -14.81
CA LEU A 451 11.38 5.04 -15.07
C LEU A 451 10.22 4.17 -15.51
N THR A 452 9.16 4.18 -14.72
CA THR A 452 7.87 3.61 -15.07
C THR A 452 6.87 4.72 -15.33
N THR A 453 6.18 4.66 -16.46
CA THR A 453 5.03 5.51 -16.78
C THR A 453 3.78 4.66 -16.75
N TRP A 454 2.74 5.14 -16.08
CA TRP A 454 1.45 4.48 -16.01
C TRP A 454 0.35 5.45 -16.39
N LEU A 455 -0.44 5.08 -17.39
CA LEU A 455 -1.63 5.78 -17.79
C LEU A 455 -2.83 4.92 -17.45
N GLN A 456 -3.84 5.53 -16.85
CA GLN A 456 -5.15 4.92 -16.61
C GLN A 456 -6.24 5.77 -17.26
N PHE A 457 -7.25 5.12 -17.80
CA PHE A 457 -8.48 5.73 -18.23
C PHE A 457 -9.65 4.96 -17.64
N HIS A 458 -10.58 5.66 -17.06
CA HIS A 458 -11.78 5.13 -16.45
C HIS A 458 -13.02 5.77 -17.05
N SER A 459 -14.08 4.98 -17.18
CA SER A 459 -15.42 5.47 -17.49
C SER A 459 -16.39 4.84 -16.51
N PHE A 460 -17.06 5.70 -15.71
CA PHE A 460 -17.82 5.31 -14.54
C PHE A 460 -19.32 5.51 -14.72
N TRP A 461 -20.11 4.51 -14.30
CA TRP A 461 -21.58 4.59 -14.23
C TRP A 461 -22.06 4.01 -12.90
N LEU A 462 -23.12 4.58 -12.33
CA LEU A 462 -23.82 3.95 -11.21
C LEU A 462 -24.45 2.64 -11.67
N ALA A 463 -24.38 1.59 -10.85
CA ALA A 463 -25.08 0.33 -11.08
C ALA A 463 -26.60 0.47 -10.81
N ASN A 464 -26.98 1.42 -9.95
CA ASN A 464 -28.35 1.80 -9.65
C ASN A 464 -28.41 3.32 -9.47
N ASP A 465 -29.18 4.00 -10.31
CA ASP A 465 -29.33 5.46 -10.35
C ASP A 465 -30.04 6.06 -9.11
N ARG A 466 -30.69 5.21 -8.30
CA ARG A 466 -31.36 5.58 -7.05
C ARG A 466 -30.54 5.30 -5.80
N ASP A 467 -29.33 4.79 -5.96
CA ASP A 467 -28.34 4.66 -4.88
C ASP A 467 -27.26 5.76 -5.01
N ALA A 468 -26.42 5.90 -3.99
CA ALA A 468 -25.41 6.94 -3.96
C ALA A 468 -24.19 6.62 -4.84
N LEU A 469 -23.46 7.66 -5.25
CA LEU A 469 -22.06 7.57 -5.59
C LEU A 469 -21.25 7.50 -4.28
N TYR A 470 -20.37 6.53 -4.18
CA TYR A 470 -19.50 6.30 -3.03
C TYR A 470 -18.05 6.63 -3.41
N ASN A 471 -17.35 7.36 -2.56
CA ASN A 471 -15.92 7.65 -2.76
C ASN A 471 -15.02 6.44 -2.39
N ALA A 472 -13.70 6.57 -2.58
CA ALA A 472 -12.73 5.51 -2.29
C ALA A 472 -12.74 5.02 -0.81
N ALA A 473 -13.21 5.85 0.14
CA ALA A 473 -13.41 5.45 1.53
C ALA A 473 -14.75 4.71 1.78
N GLY A 474 -15.58 4.53 0.75
CA GLY A 474 -16.92 3.93 0.87
C GLY A 474 -17.96 4.87 1.48
N VAL A 475 -17.67 6.17 1.49
CA VAL A 475 -18.57 7.23 2.00
C VAL A 475 -19.43 7.74 0.84
N ALA A 476 -20.76 7.79 1.04
CA ALA A 476 -21.66 8.36 0.05
C ALA A 476 -21.40 9.86 -0.12
N SER A 477 -21.10 10.29 -1.35
CA SER A 477 -20.72 11.67 -1.70
C SER A 477 -21.80 12.42 -2.45
N ARG A 478 -22.55 11.75 -3.32
CA ARG A 478 -23.64 12.31 -4.14
C ARG A 478 -24.81 11.34 -4.17
N PHE A 479 -26.01 11.86 -4.32
CA PHE A 479 -27.21 11.06 -4.23
C PHE A 479 -28.43 11.72 -4.90
N ASP A 480 -29.17 10.96 -5.72
CA ASP A 480 -30.49 11.32 -6.21
C ASP A 480 -31.50 10.20 -5.99
N ARG A 481 -32.46 10.41 -5.08
CA ARG A 481 -33.51 9.41 -4.78
C ARG A 481 -34.48 9.17 -5.92
N THR A 482 -34.59 10.12 -6.83
CA THR A 482 -35.56 10.03 -7.95
C THR A 482 -35.03 9.18 -9.10
N GLY A 483 -33.69 9.05 -9.22
CA GLY A 483 -33.01 8.44 -10.35
C GLY A 483 -33.01 9.30 -11.62
N GLN A 484 -33.46 10.58 -11.52
CA GLN A 484 -33.55 11.47 -12.67
C GLN A 484 -32.23 12.16 -13.02
N ALA A 485 -31.24 12.09 -12.11
CA ALA A 485 -29.94 12.66 -12.37
C ALA A 485 -29.10 11.86 -13.40
N GLY A 486 -29.58 10.68 -13.80
CA GLY A 486 -28.88 9.77 -14.71
C GLY A 486 -27.89 8.87 -13.96
N ALA A 487 -27.24 7.97 -14.68
CA ALA A 487 -26.29 7.01 -14.10
C ALA A 487 -24.82 7.31 -14.47
N HIS A 488 -24.56 8.09 -15.52
CA HIS A 488 -23.20 8.36 -16.00
C HIS A 488 -22.48 9.33 -15.06
N VAL A 489 -21.47 8.81 -14.32
CA VAL A 489 -20.68 9.57 -13.35
C VAL A 489 -19.63 10.43 -14.05
N GLY A 490 -18.90 9.89 -15.02
CA GLY A 490 -17.89 10.61 -15.79
C GLY A 490 -16.71 9.76 -16.22
N GLU A 491 -15.70 10.42 -16.78
CA GLU A 491 -14.43 9.86 -17.22
C GLU A 491 -13.29 10.42 -16.38
N GLU A 492 -12.31 9.56 -16.01
CA GLU A 492 -11.07 9.97 -15.34
C GLU A 492 -9.86 9.51 -16.16
N LEU A 493 -8.91 10.42 -16.34
CA LEU A 493 -7.60 10.12 -16.94
C LEU A 493 -6.51 10.41 -15.93
N ASP A 494 -5.67 9.41 -15.69
CA ASP A 494 -4.54 9.48 -14.78
C ASP A 494 -3.22 9.27 -15.52
N VAL A 495 -2.23 10.07 -15.20
CA VAL A 495 -0.84 9.93 -15.69
C VAL A 495 0.08 9.90 -14.48
N VAL A 496 0.78 8.79 -14.28
CA VAL A 496 1.66 8.58 -13.13
C VAL A 496 3.06 8.21 -13.59
N LEU A 497 4.06 8.83 -13.00
CA LEU A 497 5.48 8.60 -13.27
C LEU A 497 6.18 8.18 -11.99
N ASN A 498 6.92 7.08 -12.03
CA ASN A 498 7.76 6.63 -10.94
C ASN A 498 9.23 6.60 -11.37
N PHE A 499 10.06 7.36 -10.67
CA PHE A 499 11.49 7.47 -10.90
C PHE A 499 12.25 6.80 -9.77
N HIS A 500 13.01 5.75 -10.07
CA HIS A 500 14.00 5.19 -9.15
C HIS A 500 15.28 6.03 -9.25
N LEU A 501 15.45 6.99 -8.34
CA LEU A 501 16.64 7.88 -8.37
C LEU A 501 17.89 7.17 -7.85
N SER A 502 17.75 6.34 -6.81
CA SER A 502 18.79 5.46 -6.28
C SER A 502 18.18 4.18 -5.71
N LYS A 503 18.99 3.29 -5.11
CA LYS A 503 18.51 2.11 -4.37
C LYS A 503 17.54 2.47 -3.23
N HIS A 504 17.68 3.67 -2.66
CA HIS A 504 16.97 4.13 -1.48
C HIS A 504 15.97 5.24 -1.75
N LEU A 505 16.07 5.94 -2.88
CA LEU A 505 15.29 7.15 -3.16
C LEU A 505 14.42 6.98 -4.40
N ASP A 506 13.11 7.07 -4.19
CA ASP A 506 12.08 7.10 -5.22
C ASP A 506 11.39 8.45 -5.29
N VAL A 507 11.02 8.85 -6.50
CA VAL A 507 10.10 9.95 -6.76
C VAL A 507 8.91 9.41 -7.53
N LEU A 508 7.71 9.67 -7.01
CA LEU A 508 6.44 9.35 -7.63
C LEU A 508 5.67 10.64 -7.85
N THR A 509 5.19 10.88 -9.06
CA THR A 509 4.37 12.06 -9.37
C THR A 509 3.26 11.70 -10.32
N GLY A 510 2.17 12.44 -10.29
CA GLY A 510 1.06 12.20 -11.19
C GLY A 510 0.12 13.38 -11.30
N TYR A 511 -0.68 13.33 -12.35
CA TYR A 511 -1.77 14.24 -12.60
C TYR A 511 -2.99 13.45 -13.06
N SER A 512 -4.14 13.80 -12.51
CA SER A 512 -5.42 13.18 -12.77
C SER A 512 -6.47 14.24 -13.08
N TYR A 513 -7.38 13.93 -13.98
CA TYR A 513 -8.50 14.81 -14.33
C TYR A 513 -9.78 13.99 -14.50
N LEU A 514 -10.85 14.39 -13.77
CA LEU A 514 -12.18 13.84 -13.85
C LEU A 514 -13.10 14.83 -14.61
N TRP A 515 -13.62 14.38 -15.74
CA TRP A 515 -14.73 15.04 -16.45
C TRP A 515 -16.04 14.52 -15.90
N GLY A 516 -16.77 15.35 -15.16
CA GLY A 516 -18.05 14.96 -14.57
C GLY A 516 -19.10 14.65 -15.64
N GLY A 517 -19.69 13.48 -15.53
CA GLY A 517 -20.80 13.01 -16.35
C GLY A 517 -22.14 13.64 -15.98
N GLU A 518 -23.21 13.10 -16.55
CA GLU A 518 -24.58 13.58 -16.35
C GLU A 518 -24.97 13.57 -14.87
N PHE A 519 -24.70 12.48 -14.15
CA PHE A 519 -25.03 12.34 -12.73
C PHE A 519 -24.36 13.43 -11.88
N LEU A 520 -23.06 13.66 -12.06
CA LEU A 520 -22.35 14.69 -11.31
C LEU A 520 -22.83 16.10 -11.66
N ARG A 521 -23.12 16.38 -12.92
CA ARG A 521 -23.67 17.69 -13.34
C ARG A 521 -25.05 17.94 -12.74
N ASN A 522 -25.93 16.96 -12.77
CA ASN A 522 -27.31 17.09 -12.29
C ASN A 522 -27.43 17.09 -10.76
N THR A 523 -26.42 16.59 -10.05
CA THR A 523 -26.36 16.61 -8.57
C THR A 523 -25.44 17.68 -8.01
N SER A 524 -24.80 18.50 -8.85
CA SER A 524 -23.94 19.61 -8.46
C SER A 524 -24.69 20.94 -8.47
N SER A 525 -24.24 21.89 -7.61
CA SER A 525 -24.84 23.23 -7.52
C SER A 525 -24.55 24.09 -8.76
N THR A 526 -23.48 23.82 -9.49
CA THR A 526 -23.08 24.47 -10.74
C THR A 526 -22.45 23.47 -11.71
N THR A 527 -22.47 23.74 -13.02
CA THR A 527 -21.89 22.84 -14.04
C THR A 527 -20.39 22.60 -13.84
N ASN A 528 -19.63 23.61 -13.41
CA ASN A 528 -18.18 23.50 -13.18
C ASN A 528 -17.83 22.70 -11.90
N ALA A 529 -18.77 22.53 -10.98
CA ALA A 529 -18.58 21.77 -9.76
C ALA A 529 -18.54 20.25 -9.98
N ALA A 530 -18.78 19.78 -11.21
CA ALA A 530 -18.74 18.36 -11.56
C ALA A 530 -17.35 17.85 -11.93
N ASN A 531 -16.42 18.74 -12.33
CA ASN A 531 -15.06 18.35 -12.71
C ASN A 531 -14.10 18.48 -11.52
N SER A 532 -13.07 17.65 -11.49
CA SER A 532 -12.02 17.71 -10.47
C SER A 532 -10.66 17.37 -11.07
N SER A 533 -9.59 17.88 -10.48
CA SER A 533 -8.24 17.44 -10.83
C SER A 533 -7.35 17.27 -9.61
N PHE A 534 -6.35 16.45 -9.76
CA PHE A 534 -5.42 16.09 -8.71
C PHE A 534 -3.99 16.05 -9.25
N PHE A 535 -3.08 16.74 -8.58
CA PHE A 535 -1.64 16.64 -8.81
C PHE A 535 -0.95 16.24 -7.52
N PHE A 536 0.07 15.41 -7.62
CA PHE A 536 0.92 15.09 -6.48
C PHE A 536 2.38 14.92 -6.88
N LEU A 537 3.27 15.18 -5.91
CA LEU A 537 4.70 14.90 -5.96
C LEU A 537 5.13 14.26 -4.66
N GLN A 538 5.58 13.01 -4.72
CA GLN A 538 6.02 12.22 -3.57
C GLN A 538 7.48 11.86 -3.68
N THR A 539 8.22 12.00 -2.58
CA THR A 539 9.54 11.42 -2.40
C THR A 539 9.50 10.37 -1.30
N SER A 540 10.20 9.26 -1.50
CA SER A 540 10.31 8.19 -0.53
C SER A 540 11.77 7.77 -0.40
N TYR A 541 12.31 7.85 0.82
CA TYR A 541 13.63 7.38 1.15
C TYR A 541 13.53 6.21 2.12
N ARG A 542 14.22 5.09 1.82
CA ARG A 542 14.18 3.86 2.60
C ARG A 542 15.59 3.41 2.97
N TRP A 543 15.78 2.92 4.21
CA TRP A 543 17.06 2.42 4.72
C TRP A 543 16.96 1.07 5.43
#